data_f0691c8970c72b8134d1abcd4ef8eafe
#
_entry.id   f0691c8970c72b8134d1abcd4ef8eafe
#
_cell.length_a   1.000
_cell.length_b   1.000
_cell.length_c   1.000
_cell.angle_alpha   90.00
_cell.angle_beta   90.00
_cell.angle_gamma   90.00
#
_symmetry.space_group_name_H-M   'P 1'
#
loop_
_entity.id
_entity.type
_entity.pdbx_description
1 polymer ?
#
loop_
_entity_poly.entity_id
_entity_poly.type
_entity_poly.pdbx_seq_one_letter_code
_entity_poly.pdbx_strand_id
1 'polypeptide(L)'
;MSLALRRAPRMRVADFIEMIRDRPDEERWELLDGEAVLMAPASERHNQISMNLGRQLGALADKLGCRALAGMAVRNDFVDDFAPIPDIIVRCGPLLPDGYARDPLIVAEVLSPSTMNNDRGRKAEFYQALQTLRAYLIVYQDEPRVEVWSRGNGPDWSLRVLGRDATIPLPDLGGEIPVAALYNGIPL
;
A
#
# COMPACT_ATOMS: atom_id res chain seq x y z
N MET A 1 5.08 32.09 -29.39
CA MET A 1 6.23 31.26 -28.97
C MET A 1 5.80 30.47 -27.76
N SER A 2 5.53 29.17 -27.92
CA SER A 2 5.17 28.27 -26.79
C SER A 2 6.46 27.91 -26.06
N LEU A 3 6.58 28.35 -24.82
CA LEU A 3 7.63 27.86 -23.91
C LEU A 3 7.31 26.39 -23.59
N ALA A 4 8.01 25.48 -24.26
CA ALA A 4 8.01 24.10 -23.83
C ALA A 4 8.62 24.06 -22.43
N LEU A 5 7.78 23.85 -21.41
CA LEU A 5 8.25 23.52 -20.07
C LEU A 5 9.13 22.26 -20.20
N ARG A 6 10.44 22.44 -20.04
CA ARG A 6 11.36 21.31 -19.86
C ARG A 6 10.93 20.63 -18.56
N ARG A 7 10.24 19.48 -18.65
CA ARG A 7 10.08 18.58 -17.51
C ARG A 7 11.49 18.24 -16.99
N ALA A 8 11.70 18.41 -15.69
CA ALA A 8 12.92 17.90 -15.06
C ALA A 8 13.08 16.40 -15.40
N PRO A 9 14.32 15.91 -15.58
CA PRO A 9 14.52 14.49 -15.80
C PRO A 9 13.90 13.71 -14.63
N ARG A 10 13.12 12.66 -14.95
CA ARG A 10 12.53 11.79 -13.94
C ARG A 10 13.63 11.11 -13.14
N MET A 11 13.51 11.15 -11.81
CA MET A 11 14.45 10.49 -10.90
C MET A 11 14.28 8.98 -10.99
N ARG A 12 15.39 8.25 -11.05
CA ARG A 12 15.39 6.79 -11.00
C ARG A 12 15.44 6.30 -9.57
N VAL A 13 15.00 5.07 -9.34
CA VAL A 13 15.01 4.46 -8.00
C VAL A 13 16.41 4.46 -7.38
N ALA A 14 17.48 4.24 -8.16
CA ALA A 14 18.84 4.28 -7.64
C ALA A 14 19.23 5.67 -7.13
N ASP A 15 18.93 6.72 -7.89
CA ASP A 15 19.21 8.12 -7.53
C ASP A 15 18.36 8.54 -6.32
N PHE A 16 17.11 8.06 -6.25
CA PHE A 16 16.23 8.29 -5.12
C PHE A 16 16.78 7.66 -3.83
N ILE A 17 17.23 6.40 -3.87
CA ILE A 17 17.83 5.72 -2.72
C ILE A 17 19.07 6.48 -2.22
N GLU A 18 19.88 6.99 -3.14
CA GLU A 18 21.05 7.80 -2.78
C GLU A 18 20.63 9.12 -2.13
N MET A 19 19.62 9.79 -2.70
CA MET A 19 19.09 11.05 -2.15
C MET A 19 18.55 10.90 -0.73
N ILE A 20 17.85 9.79 -0.40
CA ILE A 20 17.27 9.60 0.93
C ILE A 20 18.24 9.05 1.95
N ARG A 21 19.41 8.55 1.56
CA ARG A 21 20.40 7.90 2.45
C ARG A 21 20.82 8.78 3.62
N ASP A 22 21.00 10.08 3.35
CA ASP A 22 21.48 11.06 4.31
C ASP A 22 20.33 11.90 4.92
N ARG A 23 19.07 11.50 4.68
CA ARG A 23 17.91 12.16 5.28
C ARG A 23 17.66 11.64 6.69
N PRO A 24 17.06 12.48 7.56
CA PRO A 24 16.61 12.03 8.88
C PRO A 24 15.67 10.83 8.79
N ASP A 25 15.80 9.87 9.72
CA ASP A 25 14.97 8.66 9.75
C ASP A 25 13.47 8.94 9.95
N GLU A 26 13.14 10.13 10.46
CA GLU A 26 11.77 10.61 10.63
C GLU A 26 11.12 11.04 9.31
N GLU A 27 11.93 11.37 8.31
CA GLU A 27 11.46 11.73 6.97
C GLU A 27 11.13 10.48 6.17
N ARG A 28 9.87 10.36 5.78
CA ARG A 28 9.41 9.27 4.93
C ARG A 28 9.19 9.77 3.52
N TRP A 29 9.93 9.23 2.58
CA TRP A 29 9.92 9.63 1.18
C TRP A 29 9.42 8.49 0.30
N GLU A 30 8.54 8.81 -0.65
CA GLU A 30 8.14 7.95 -1.74
C GLU A 30 8.73 8.45 -3.06
N LEU A 31 8.99 7.55 -4.00
CA LEU A 31 9.25 7.91 -5.39
C LEU A 31 8.00 7.61 -6.21
N LEU A 32 7.37 8.65 -6.76
CA LEU A 32 6.15 8.54 -7.56
C LEU A 32 6.38 9.17 -8.93
N ASP A 33 6.33 8.38 -10.00
CA ASP A 33 6.57 8.83 -11.39
C ASP A 33 7.86 9.65 -11.58
N GLY A 34 8.92 9.29 -10.84
CA GLY A 34 10.22 9.97 -10.88
C GLY A 34 10.27 11.28 -10.08
N GLU A 35 9.29 11.54 -9.22
CA GLU A 35 9.27 12.65 -8.27
C GLU A 35 9.41 12.12 -6.84
N ALA A 36 10.40 12.64 -6.10
CA ALA A 36 10.53 12.32 -4.68
C ALA A 36 9.51 13.14 -3.87
N VAL A 37 8.65 12.45 -3.14
CA VAL A 37 7.54 13.05 -2.38
C VAL A 37 7.75 12.77 -0.90
N LEU A 38 7.84 13.82 -0.09
CA LEU A 38 7.86 13.72 1.37
C LEU A 38 6.44 13.45 1.87
N MET A 39 6.26 12.38 2.64
CA MET A 39 4.97 12.02 3.20
C MET A 39 4.61 12.97 4.35
N ALA A 40 3.38 13.48 4.32
CA ALA A 40 2.84 14.25 5.44
C ALA A 40 2.50 13.32 6.63
N PRO A 41 2.55 13.82 7.87
CA PRO A 41 2.09 13.07 9.04
C PRO A 41 0.63 12.64 8.87
N ALA A 42 0.35 11.37 9.19
CA ALA A 42 -0.99 10.83 9.12
C ALA A 42 -1.86 11.32 10.30
N SER A 43 -3.18 11.43 10.08
CA SER A 43 -4.13 11.76 11.13
C SER A 43 -4.25 10.63 12.17
N GLU A 44 -4.74 10.94 13.38
CA GLU A 44 -5.02 9.93 14.40
C GLU A 44 -6.01 8.87 13.88
N ARG A 45 -7.04 9.29 13.16
CA ARG A 45 -8.04 8.38 12.55
C ARG A 45 -7.38 7.43 11.56
N HIS A 46 -6.54 7.93 10.65
CA HIS A 46 -5.77 7.12 9.72
C HIS A 46 -4.91 6.08 10.45
N ASN A 47 -4.16 6.53 11.46
CA ASN A 47 -3.29 5.65 12.24
C ASN A 47 -4.08 4.57 12.99
N GLN A 48 -5.25 4.92 13.57
CA GLN A 48 -6.10 3.94 14.25
C GLN A 48 -6.64 2.88 13.30
N ILE A 49 -7.12 3.29 12.10
CA ILE A 49 -7.59 2.35 11.06
C ILE A 49 -6.43 1.46 10.58
N SER A 50 -5.28 2.05 10.28
CA SER A 50 -4.09 1.30 9.85
C SER A 50 -3.65 0.29 10.91
N MET A 51 -3.67 0.66 12.20
CA MET A 51 -3.33 -0.23 13.30
C MET A 51 -4.35 -1.37 13.43
N ASN A 52 -5.65 -1.08 13.32
CA ASN A 52 -6.69 -2.10 13.36
C ASN A 52 -6.53 -3.09 12.20
N LEU A 53 -6.33 -2.59 10.99
CA LEU A 53 -6.08 -3.39 9.79
C LEU A 53 -4.82 -4.26 9.94
N GLY A 54 -3.71 -3.67 10.39
CA GLY A 54 -2.46 -4.38 10.61
C GLY A 54 -2.58 -5.54 11.60
N ARG A 55 -3.34 -5.35 12.69
CA ARG A 55 -3.63 -6.43 13.65
C ARG A 55 -4.44 -7.58 13.02
N GLN A 56 -5.46 -7.26 12.24
CA GLN A 56 -6.30 -8.26 11.57
C GLN A 56 -5.48 -9.04 10.52
N LEU A 57 -4.75 -8.34 9.67
CA LEU A 57 -3.88 -8.95 8.68
C LEU A 57 -2.76 -9.79 9.32
N GLY A 58 -2.15 -9.28 10.40
CA GLY A 58 -1.10 -9.98 11.14
C GLY A 58 -1.60 -11.30 11.71
N ALA A 59 -2.79 -11.30 12.35
CA ALA A 59 -3.39 -12.50 12.92
C ALA A 59 -3.66 -13.60 11.88
N LEU A 60 -3.93 -13.25 10.62
CA LEU A 60 -4.07 -14.22 9.53
C LEU A 60 -2.70 -14.63 8.98
N ALA A 61 -1.81 -13.66 8.75
CA ALA A 61 -0.48 -13.89 8.17
C ALA A 61 0.39 -14.82 9.04
N ASP A 62 0.37 -14.62 10.37
CA ASP A 62 1.16 -15.40 11.33
C ASP A 62 0.89 -16.91 11.23
N LYS A 63 -0.36 -17.31 10.95
CA LYS A 63 -0.75 -18.73 10.79
C LYS A 63 -0.05 -19.40 9.62
N LEU A 64 0.41 -18.63 8.66
CA LEU A 64 1.08 -19.08 7.43
C LEU A 64 2.59 -18.80 7.43
N GLY A 65 3.14 -18.31 8.55
CA GLY A 65 4.54 -17.88 8.62
C GLY A 65 4.83 -16.62 7.79
N CYS A 66 3.80 -15.86 7.44
CA CYS A 66 3.90 -14.57 6.77
C CYS A 66 3.88 -13.43 7.81
N ARG A 67 4.08 -12.19 7.38
CA ARG A 67 4.10 -11.02 8.25
C ARG A 67 3.32 -9.86 7.65
N ALA A 68 2.55 -9.18 8.48
CA ALA A 68 2.02 -7.85 8.15
C ALA A 68 3.04 -6.80 8.60
N LEU A 69 3.40 -5.90 7.70
CA LEU A 69 4.43 -4.87 7.90
C LEU A 69 3.86 -3.51 7.55
N ALA A 70 4.03 -2.54 8.45
CA ALA A 70 3.62 -1.16 8.22
C ALA A 70 4.73 -0.36 7.54
N GLY A 71 4.35 0.46 6.56
CA GLY A 71 5.22 1.46 5.97
C GLY A 71 6.50 0.94 5.34
N MET A 72 6.45 -0.23 4.76
CA MET A 72 7.55 -0.81 4.01
C MET A 72 7.44 -0.45 2.53
N ALA A 73 8.48 0.13 1.96
CA ALA A 73 8.50 0.50 0.54
C ALA A 73 8.36 -0.73 -0.37
N VAL A 74 7.63 -0.57 -1.47
CA VAL A 74 7.45 -1.62 -2.48
C VAL A 74 8.19 -1.24 -3.75
N ARG A 75 8.90 -2.21 -4.33
CA ARG A 75 9.61 -2.07 -5.60
C ARG A 75 9.15 -3.10 -6.62
N ASN A 76 9.22 -2.71 -7.88
CA ASN A 76 9.08 -3.60 -9.01
C ASN A 76 10.35 -3.44 -9.87
N ASP A 77 11.10 -4.50 -10.10
CA ASP A 77 12.39 -4.43 -10.83
C ASP A 77 12.23 -4.01 -12.31
N PHE A 78 11.02 -4.01 -12.83
CA PHE A 78 10.69 -3.53 -14.18
C PHE A 78 10.25 -2.06 -14.24
N VAL A 79 10.13 -1.39 -13.07
CA VAL A 79 9.69 0.02 -12.96
C VAL A 79 10.74 0.78 -12.15
N ASP A 80 11.48 1.68 -12.80
CA ASP A 80 12.65 2.33 -12.24
C ASP A 80 12.42 3.80 -11.78
N ASP A 81 11.17 4.24 -11.81
CA ASP A 81 10.76 5.57 -11.41
C ASP A 81 9.60 5.58 -10.38
N PHE A 82 9.39 4.42 -9.71
CA PHE A 82 8.27 4.27 -8.78
C PHE A 82 8.64 3.35 -7.60
N ALA A 83 8.55 3.87 -6.38
CA ALA A 83 8.80 3.14 -5.13
C ALA A 83 7.90 3.70 -4.02
N PRO A 84 6.61 3.33 -4.00
CA PRO A 84 5.64 3.80 -3.02
C PRO A 84 5.83 3.11 -1.66
N ILE A 85 5.33 3.76 -0.61
CA ILE A 85 5.29 3.21 0.75
C ILE A 85 3.83 3.03 1.16
N PRO A 86 3.22 1.85 0.98
CA PRO A 86 1.87 1.59 1.43
C PRO A 86 1.76 1.56 2.96
N ASP A 87 0.56 1.78 3.47
CA ASP A 87 0.32 1.73 4.91
C ASP A 87 0.61 0.36 5.49
N ILE A 88 0.12 -0.71 4.85
CA ILE A 88 0.37 -2.10 5.28
C ILE A 88 0.68 -2.96 4.05
N ILE A 89 1.66 -3.84 4.18
CA ILE A 89 1.84 -4.98 3.28
C ILE A 89 1.78 -6.29 4.07
N VAL A 90 1.40 -7.36 3.39
CA VAL A 90 1.63 -8.72 3.87
C VAL A 90 2.58 -9.42 2.92
N ARG A 91 3.64 -10.01 3.47
CA ARG A 91 4.56 -10.84 2.71
C ARG A 91 5.02 -12.06 3.48
N CYS A 92 5.45 -13.09 2.75
CA CYS A 92 6.03 -14.31 3.29
C CYS A 92 7.54 -14.37 2.98
N GLY A 93 8.26 -15.28 3.60
CA GLY A 93 9.68 -15.49 3.33
C GLY A 93 10.63 -14.76 4.32
N PRO A 94 11.95 -14.75 4.07
CA PRO A 94 12.96 -14.21 4.98
C PRO A 94 12.87 -12.69 5.11
N LEU A 95 13.54 -12.12 6.12
CA LEU A 95 13.70 -10.66 6.25
C LEU A 95 14.50 -10.12 5.06
N LEU A 96 14.12 -8.94 4.59
CA LEU A 96 14.78 -8.26 3.48
C LEU A 96 15.85 -7.31 4.01
N PRO A 97 17.10 -7.42 3.53
CA PRO A 97 18.21 -6.62 4.06
C PRO A 97 18.15 -5.15 3.62
N ASP A 98 17.48 -4.85 2.50
CA ASP A 98 17.44 -3.51 1.89
C ASP A 98 16.17 -2.71 2.24
N GLY A 99 15.24 -3.30 3.01
CA GLY A 99 14.00 -2.62 3.40
C GLY A 99 12.95 -2.46 2.29
N TYR A 100 13.15 -3.06 1.10
CA TYR A 100 12.23 -2.95 -0.04
C TYR A 100 11.55 -4.28 -0.34
N ALA A 101 10.22 -4.32 -0.28
CA ALA A 101 9.44 -5.50 -0.68
C ALA A 101 9.28 -5.56 -2.20
N ARG A 102 9.57 -6.73 -2.78
CA ARG A 102 9.35 -7.03 -4.21
C ARG A 102 8.29 -8.10 -4.41
N ASP A 103 7.87 -8.69 -3.31
CA ASP A 103 7.03 -9.88 -3.27
C ASP A 103 5.82 -9.74 -2.31
N PRO A 104 5.14 -8.58 -2.25
CA PRO A 104 3.96 -8.46 -1.38
C PRO A 104 2.86 -9.41 -1.88
N LEU A 105 2.21 -10.09 -0.93
CA LEU A 105 1.01 -10.90 -1.16
C LEU A 105 -0.25 -10.04 -1.09
N ILE A 106 -0.28 -9.10 -0.13
CA ILE A 106 -1.35 -8.13 0.04
C ILE A 106 -0.72 -6.75 0.23
N VAL A 107 -1.35 -5.73 -0.37
CA VAL A 107 -1.07 -4.32 -0.12
C VAL A 107 -2.35 -3.65 0.35
N ALA A 108 -2.26 -2.76 1.31
CA ALA A 108 -3.38 -1.99 1.79
C ALA A 108 -2.99 -0.52 2.02
N GLU A 109 -3.88 0.37 1.58
CA GLU A 109 -3.79 1.82 1.75
C GLU A 109 -5.04 2.32 2.48
N VAL A 110 -4.85 3.19 3.45
CA VAL A 110 -5.93 3.92 4.13
C VAL A 110 -6.02 5.30 3.48
N LEU A 111 -7.09 5.54 2.75
CA LEU A 111 -7.26 6.77 1.97
C LEU A 111 -7.19 8.02 2.85
N SER A 112 -6.37 8.97 2.43
CA SER A 112 -6.44 10.35 2.90
C SER A 112 -6.95 11.28 1.78
N PRO A 113 -7.49 12.47 2.09
CA PRO A 113 -7.89 13.41 1.06
C PRO A 113 -6.76 13.78 0.07
N SER A 114 -5.50 13.73 0.53
CA SER A 114 -4.33 14.05 -0.28
C SER A 114 -3.83 12.91 -1.16
N THR A 115 -4.10 11.64 -0.80
CA THR A 115 -3.56 10.47 -1.51
C THR A 115 -4.59 9.76 -2.40
N MET A 116 -5.88 10.07 -2.24
CA MET A 116 -6.99 9.37 -2.89
C MET A 116 -6.80 9.15 -4.40
N ASN A 117 -6.35 10.16 -5.13
CA ASN A 117 -6.18 10.05 -6.58
C ASN A 117 -4.99 9.15 -6.95
N ASN A 118 -3.91 9.20 -6.17
CA ASN A 118 -2.72 8.36 -6.40
C ASN A 118 -3.00 6.90 -6.05
N ASP A 119 -3.68 6.64 -4.92
CA ASP A 119 -3.95 5.29 -4.44
C ASP A 119 -4.89 4.51 -5.37
N ARG A 120 -5.86 5.20 -5.99
CA ARG A 120 -6.79 4.61 -6.96
C ARG A 120 -6.27 4.58 -8.39
N GLY A 121 -5.31 5.41 -8.72
CA GLY A 121 -4.74 5.54 -10.05
C GLY A 121 -3.40 4.79 -10.16
N ARG A 122 -2.33 5.55 -10.18
CA ARG A 122 -0.99 5.07 -10.49
C ARG A 122 -0.44 4.02 -9.52
N LYS A 123 -0.72 4.16 -8.20
CA LYS A 123 -0.33 3.14 -7.22
C LYS A 123 -1.08 1.82 -7.47
N ALA A 124 -2.39 1.87 -7.76
CA ALA A 124 -3.16 0.67 -8.07
C ALA A 124 -2.60 -0.07 -9.30
N GLU A 125 -2.29 0.64 -10.39
CA GLU A 125 -1.66 0.06 -11.59
C GLU A 125 -0.31 -0.59 -11.25
N PHE A 126 0.53 0.11 -10.49
CA PHE A 126 1.83 -0.38 -10.05
C PHE A 126 1.72 -1.64 -9.21
N TYR A 127 0.86 -1.64 -8.20
CA TYR A 127 0.67 -2.81 -7.35
C TYR A 127 0.08 -4.00 -8.13
N GLN A 128 -0.90 -3.75 -8.97
CA GLN A 128 -1.53 -4.80 -9.79
C GLN A 128 -0.57 -5.44 -10.80
N ALA A 129 0.49 -4.75 -11.20
CA ALA A 129 1.54 -5.31 -12.05
C ALA A 129 2.47 -6.30 -11.32
N LEU A 130 2.49 -6.31 -9.97
CA LEU A 130 3.28 -7.26 -9.20
C LEU A 130 2.69 -8.67 -9.31
N GLN A 131 3.51 -9.64 -9.72
CA GLN A 131 3.04 -11.01 -9.95
C GLN A 131 2.62 -11.73 -8.68
N THR A 132 3.23 -11.40 -7.56
CA THR A 132 2.95 -12.00 -6.24
C THR A 132 1.69 -11.46 -5.59
N LEU A 133 1.23 -10.26 -5.99
CA LEU A 133 0.11 -9.62 -5.33
C LEU A 133 -1.20 -10.36 -5.61
N ARG A 134 -1.94 -10.67 -4.55
CA ARG A 134 -3.25 -11.34 -4.57
C ARG A 134 -4.40 -10.42 -4.23
N ALA A 135 -4.17 -9.45 -3.33
CA ALA A 135 -5.18 -8.46 -2.99
C ALA A 135 -4.58 -7.07 -2.81
N TYR A 136 -5.30 -6.06 -3.26
CA TYR A 136 -5.06 -4.65 -2.98
C TYR A 136 -6.30 -4.08 -2.30
N LEU A 137 -6.13 -3.56 -1.09
CA LEU A 137 -7.20 -3.03 -0.26
C LEU A 137 -7.10 -1.51 -0.20
N ILE A 138 -8.21 -0.82 -0.44
CA ILE A 138 -8.32 0.62 -0.27
C ILE A 138 -9.38 0.87 0.80
N VAL A 139 -8.96 1.36 1.97
CA VAL A 139 -9.80 1.56 3.16
C VAL A 139 -10.13 3.04 3.30
N TYR A 140 -11.40 3.37 3.42
CA TYR A 140 -11.86 4.75 3.57
C TYR A 140 -11.77 5.20 5.03
N GLN A 141 -11.39 6.46 5.25
CA GLN A 141 -11.33 7.01 6.62
C GLN A 141 -12.68 7.51 7.13
N ASP A 142 -13.51 8.02 6.24
CA ASP A 142 -14.70 8.79 6.60
C ASP A 142 -15.99 7.96 6.64
N GLU A 143 -15.93 6.75 6.11
CA GLU A 143 -17.04 5.79 6.10
C GLU A 143 -16.53 4.35 6.21
N PRO A 144 -17.29 3.43 6.82
CA PRO A 144 -16.93 2.01 6.88
C PRO A 144 -17.08 1.36 5.51
N ARG A 145 -16.09 1.57 4.66
CA ARG A 145 -16.06 1.13 3.28
C ARG A 145 -14.65 0.68 2.90
N VAL A 146 -14.58 -0.44 2.17
CA VAL A 146 -13.33 -0.97 1.65
C VAL A 146 -13.53 -1.37 0.18
N GLU A 147 -12.64 -0.91 -0.68
CA GLU A 147 -12.49 -1.46 -2.03
C GLU A 147 -11.49 -2.61 -1.96
N VAL A 148 -11.89 -3.76 -2.44
CA VAL A 148 -11.08 -4.97 -2.48
C VAL A 148 -10.85 -5.35 -3.93
N TRP A 149 -9.65 -5.08 -4.39
CA TRP A 149 -9.14 -5.60 -5.65
C TRP A 149 -8.51 -6.96 -5.37
N SER A 150 -8.99 -8.00 -6.02
CA SER A 150 -8.46 -9.36 -5.85
C SER A 150 -8.14 -10.00 -7.19
N ARG A 151 -7.01 -10.72 -7.23
CA ARG A 151 -6.58 -11.50 -8.37
C ARG A 151 -7.03 -12.94 -8.17
N GLY A 152 -7.76 -13.48 -9.16
CA GLY A 152 -8.09 -14.90 -9.21
C GLY A 152 -6.92 -15.76 -9.67
N ASN A 153 -7.23 -16.95 -10.22
CA ASN A 153 -6.21 -17.85 -10.76
C ASN A 153 -5.62 -17.36 -12.11
N GLY A 154 -6.17 -16.30 -12.70
CA GLY A 154 -5.71 -15.68 -13.94
C GLY A 154 -5.06 -14.32 -13.72
N PRO A 155 -4.76 -13.58 -14.81
CA PRO A 155 -4.18 -12.24 -14.74
C PRO A 155 -5.20 -11.16 -14.34
N ASP A 156 -6.49 -11.46 -14.42
CA ASP A 156 -7.56 -10.48 -14.27
C ASP A 156 -7.81 -10.11 -12.80
N TRP A 157 -8.08 -8.83 -12.59
CA TRP A 157 -8.46 -8.27 -11.31
C TRP A 157 -9.96 -8.05 -11.23
N SER A 158 -10.53 -8.37 -10.08
CA SER A 158 -11.92 -8.08 -9.76
C SER A 158 -12.00 -7.07 -8.63
N LEU A 159 -12.92 -6.11 -8.75
CA LEU A 159 -13.21 -5.13 -7.72
C LEU A 159 -14.51 -5.48 -6.99
N ARG A 160 -14.44 -5.49 -5.66
CA ARG A 160 -15.62 -5.53 -4.79
C ARG A 160 -15.57 -4.34 -3.84
N VAL A 161 -16.72 -3.70 -3.65
CA VAL A 161 -16.90 -2.61 -2.67
C VAL A 161 -17.71 -3.16 -1.50
N LEU A 162 -17.14 -3.11 -0.32
CA LEU A 162 -17.66 -3.72 0.89
C LEU A 162 -18.00 -2.64 1.92
N GLY A 163 -19.20 -2.69 2.47
CA GLY A 163 -19.65 -1.81 3.55
C GLY A 163 -19.48 -2.46 4.94
N ARG A 164 -19.93 -1.76 6.00
CA ARG A 164 -19.73 -2.09 7.42
C ARG A 164 -20.00 -3.55 7.78
N ASP A 165 -21.11 -4.10 7.30
CA ASP A 165 -21.61 -5.42 7.71
C ASP A 165 -21.02 -6.57 6.87
N ALA A 166 -20.14 -6.24 5.93
CA ALA A 166 -19.49 -7.21 5.07
C ALA A 166 -18.17 -7.71 5.67
N THR A 167 -17.65 -8.80 5.09
CA THR A 167 -16.31 -9.32 5.38
C THR A 167 -15.42 -9.19 4.14
N ILE A 168 -14.14 -8.91 4.36
CA ILE A 168 -13.08 -8.86 3.35
C ILE A 168 -12.55 -10.27 3.18
N PRO A 169 -12.81 -10.96 2.06
CA PRO A 169 -12.30 -12.30 1.86
C PRO A 169 -10.82 -12.25 1.49
N LEU A 170 -10.00 -13.03 2.19
CA LEU A 170 -8.56 -13.16 1.97
C LEU A 170 -8.18 -14.65 1.86
N PRO A 171 -8.59 -15.33 0.79
CA PRO A 171 -8.39 -16.77 0.65
C PRO A 171 -6.92 -17.17 0.68
N ASP A 172 -6.03 -16.31 0.17
CA ASP A 172 -4.58 -16.55 0.19
C ASP A 172 -3.98 -16.44 1.61
N LEU A 173 -4.71 -15.89 2.59
CA LEU A 173 -4.39 -15.93 4.02
C LEU A 173 -5.26 -16.94 4.81
N GLY A 174 -6.10 -17.71 4.12
CA GLY A 174 -6.97 -18.70 4.73
C GLY A 174 -8.04 -18.14 5.67
N GLY A 175 -8.49 -16.89 5.43
CA GLY A 175 -9.48 -16.26 6.28
C GLY A 175 -10.17 -15.05 5.69
N GLU A 176 -10.85 -14.31 6.57
CA GLU A 176 -11.56 -13.08 6.22
C GLU A 176 -11.49 -12.08 7.37
N ILE A 177 -11.72 -10.80 7.08
CA ILE A 177 -11.69 -9.71 8.07
C ILE A 177 -13.04 -8.97 8.01
N PRO A 178 -13.78 -8.84 9.14
CA PRO A 178 -14.97 -7.99 9.19
C PRO A 178 -14.61 -6.53 8.91
N VAL A 179 -15.29 -5.87 7.98
CA VAL A 179 -15.07 -4.43 7.70
C VAL A 179 -15.21 -3.60 8.97
N ALA A 180 -16.24 -3.88 9.80
CA ALA A 180 -16.45 -3.19 11.07
C ALA A 180 -15.24 -3.23 12.01
N ALA A 181 -14.42 -4.29 11.98
CA ALA A 181 -13.25 -4.44 12.84
C ALA A 181 -12.15 -3.39 12.55
N LEU A 182 -12.09 -2.87 11.33
CA LEU A 182 -11.13 -1.84 10.93
C LEU A 182 -11.43 -0.49 11.58
N TYR A 183 -12.69 -0.26 11.93
CA TYR A 183 -13.19 1.01 12.49
C TYR A 183 -13.43 0.97 14.00
N ASN A 184 -12.91 -0.05 14.68
CA ASN A 184 -13.02 -0.13 16.15
C ASN A 184 -12.33 1.08 16.80
N GLY A 185 -13.07 1.79 17.67
CA GLY A 185 -12.61 3.00 18.34
C GLY A 185 -12.71 4.28 17.50
N ILE A 186 -13.30 4.21 16.30
CA ILE A 186 -13.53 5.37 15.43
C ILE A 186 -15.00 5.78 15.50
N PRO A 187 -15.32 7.01 15.90
CA PRO A 187 -16.68 7.55 15.77
C PRO A 187 -16.99 7.82 14.29
N LEU A 188 -17.98 7.09 13.74
CA LEU A 188 -18.48 7.19 12.37
C LEU A 188 -20.00 7.31 12.37
#